data_0b1e4e196b886419b733b164b485c183
#
_entry.id   0b1e4e196b886419b733b164b485c183
#
_cell.length_a   1.000
_cell.length_b   1.000
_cell.length_c   1.000
_cell.angle_alpha   90.00
_cell.angle_beta   90.00
_cell.angle_gamma   90.00
#
_symmetry.space_group_name_H-M   'P 1'
#
loop_
_entity.id
_entity.type
_entity.pdbx_description
1 polymer ?
#
loop_
_entity_poly.entity_id
_entity_poly.type
_entity_poly.pdbx_seq_one_letter_code
_entity_poly.pdbx_strand_id
1 'polypeptide(L)'
;IMARMIINPNRKLSRINKEIYGHFSEHLGRCIYEGIYVGENSSIENVNGMRTDVVEALKEIRVPVLRWPGGCFADEYHWKDGIGPKENRKKIVNTHWGGVVEDNSFGTHEFFELCRQLGCETYINGNLGSGTVQEMSEWVEYMTFEGVSPMAELREKNGQKEPWKVDFFGVGNENWGCGGNMNPNFYANEYRRYQTYVRDYKTDHHIQKICCGANVDDYEWTRDVLSTCFRHSIPAQHGFMDGLSLHYYVHPEGWEIKGSATDFDEKVWYKTLNKALFMEELICRHGKIMDEFDPEKKIGMVVDEWGTWFTCEPG
;
A
#
# COMPACT_ATOMS: atom_id res chain seq x y z
N ILE A 1 -21.76 13.70 -35.39
CA ILE A 1 -22.65 13.21 -34.29
C ILE A 1 -22.29 14.00 -33.07
N MET A 2 -23.21 14.80 -32.51
CA MET A 2 -22.97 15.51 -31.25
C MET A 2 -23.28 14.55 -30.09
N ALA A 3 -22.30 14.34 -29.18
CA ALA A 3 -22.55 13.64 -27.92
C ALA A 3 -23.34 14.57 -26.97
N ARG A 4 -24.32 14.02 -26.25
CA ARG A 4 -25.11 14.74 -25.26
C ARG A 4 -24.89 14.14 -23.89
N MET A 5 -24.44 14.95 -22.94
CA MET A 5 -24.30 14.58 -21.54
C MET A 5 -25.44 15.24 -20.74
N ILE A 6 -26.12 14.47 -19.90
CA ILE A 6 -27.16 14.97 -18.99
C ILE A 6 -26.72 14.68 -17.57
N ILE A 7 -26.50 15.73 -16.77
CA ILE A 7 -26.19 15.65 -15.34
C ILE A 7 -27.43 16.00 -14.55
N ASN A 8 -27.92 15.06 -13.75
CA ASN A 8 -29.04 15.30 -12.85
C ASN A 8 -28.56 15.30 -11.39
N PRO A 9 -28.34 16.50 -10.77
CA PRO A 9 -27.80 16.60 -9.42
C PRO A 9 -28.74 16.07 -8.33
N ASN A 10 -30.01 15.85 -8.65
CA ASN A 10 -31.00 15.29 -7.71
C ASN A 10 -30.99 13.75 -7.69
N ARG A 11 -30.30 13.12 -8.62
CA ARG A 11 -30.16 11.66 -8.68
C ARG A 11 -28.76 11.24 -8.21
N LYS A 12 -28.54 11.33 -6.91
CA LYS A 12 -27.29 10.85 -6.28
C LYS A 12 -27.34 9.33 -6.19
N LEU A 13 -26.33 8.65 -6.73
CA LEU A 13 -26.18 7.19 -6.67
C LEU A 13 -25.27 6.77 -5.52
N SER A 14 -24.11 7.43 -5.37
CA SER A 14 -23.11 7.13 -4.36
C SER A 14 -22.23 8.36 -4.11
N ARG A 15 -21.38 8.26 -3.10
CA ARG A 15 -20.26 9.17 -2.88
C ARG A 15 -18.98 8.48 -3.38
N ILE A 16 -18.19 9.18 -4.16
CA ILE A 16 -16.85 8.73 -4.54
C ILE A 16 -15.92 8.98 -3.36
N ASN A 17 -15.27 7.94 -2.87
CA ASN A 17 -14.26 8.06 -1.84
C ASN A 17 -13.02 8.74 -2.41
N LYS A 18 -12.41 9.66 -1.63
CA LYS A 18 -11.21 10.36 -2.07
C LYS A 18 -10.01 9.43 -2.26
N GLU A 19 -9.96 8.35 -1.49
CA GLU A 19 -8.87 7.38 -1.47
C GLU A 19 -8.66 6.68 -2.81
N ILE A 20 -9.68 6.65 -3.71
CA ILE A 20 -9.50 6.11 -5.07
C ILE A 20 -8.46 6.90 -5.90
N TYR A 21 -8.12 8.11 -5.47
CA TYR A 21 -7.05 8.94 -6.06
C TYR A 21 -5.73 8.80 -5.29
N GLY A 22 -5.63 7.81 -4.42
CA GLY A 22 -4.41 7.50 -3.67
C GLY A 22 -3.25 7.12 -4.56
N HIS A 23 -2.06 7.27 -4.03
CA HIS A 23 -0.82 6.91 -4.70
C HIS A 23 -0.08 5.83 -3.91
N PHE A 24 0.77 5.12 -4.63
CA PHE A 24 1.60 4.04 -4.13
C PHE A 24 3.07 4.36 -4.38
N SER A 25 3.89 4.21 -3.35
CA SER A 25 5.33 4.36 -3.44
C SER A 25 6.03 3.11 -2.89
N GLU A 26 6.98 2.61 -3.64
CA GLU A 26 7.74 1.42 -3.31
C GLU A 26 9.24 1.65 -3.48
N HIS A 27 10.05 0.95 -2.70
CA HIS A 27 11.48 0.85 -2.91
C HIS A 27 11.76 0.05 -4.19
N LEU A 28 11.49 0.67 -5.33
CA LEU A 28 11.56 0.11 -6.69
C LEU A 28 12.17 1.14 -7.63
N GLY A 29 13.27 0.80 -8.28
CA GLY A 29 13.93 1.69 -9.22
C GLY A 29 14.21 3.05 -8.60
N ARG A 30 13.79 4.11 -9.25
CA ARG A 30 13.92 5.50 -8.79
C ARG A 30 12.61 6.07 -8.20
N CYS A 31 11.71 5.24 -7.70
CA CYS A 31 10.49 5.77 -7.08
C CYS A 31 10.83 6.56 -5.82
N ILE A 32 11.60 5.96 -4.91
CA ILE A 32 12.00 6.61 -3.64
C ILE A 32 13.33 7.36 -3.83
N TYR A 33 14.45 6.61 -3.93
CA TYR A 33 15.77 7.19 -4.04
C TYR A 33 15.99 7.85 -5.41
N GLU A 34 16.50 9.09 -5.40
CA GLU A 34 16.69 9.97 -6.57
C GLU A 34 15.37 10.44 -7.23
N GLY A 35 14.25 9.78 -6.93
CA GLY A 35 12.89 10.19 -7.33
C GLY A 35 12.27 11.12 -6.31
N ILE A 36 11.58 10.59 -5.30
CA ILE A 36 10.95 11.39 -4.24
C ILE A 36 12.01 11.94 -3.27
N TYR A 37 13.00 11.13 -2.92
CA TYR A 37 13.98 11.41 -1.87
C TYR A 37 15.42 11.47 -2.41
N VAL A 38 16.10 12.56 -2.12
CA VAL A 38 17.50 12.79 -2.54
C VAL A 38 18.44 13.03 -1.36
N GLY A 39 17.92 13.06 -0.13
CA GLY A 39 18.69 13.41 1.05
C GLY A 39 18.90 14.92 1.24
N GLU A 40 19.04 15.32 2.49
CA GLU A 40 19.08 16.74 2.89
C GLU A 40 20.28 17.51 2.32
N ASN A 41 21.38 16.80 2.06
CA ASN A 41 22.65 17.39 1.56
C ASN A 41 22.74 17.39 0.02
N SER A 42 21.68 17.01 -0.69
CA SER A 42 21.66 16.99 -2.14
C SER A 42 21.74 18.41 -2.73
N SER A 43 22.37 18.53 -3.89
CA SER A 43 22.33 19.77 -4.68
C SER A 43 21.00 20.00 -5.39
N ILE A 44 20.15 18.96 -5.46
CA ILE A 44 18.77 19.08 -5.95
C ILE A 44 17.94 19.76 -4.87
N GLU A 45 17.11 20.73 -5.25
CA GLU A 45 16.27 21.46 -4.32
C GLU A 45 15.34 20.50 -3.56
N ASN A 46 15.40 20.57 -2.23
CA ASN A 46 14.67 19.66 -1.37
C ASN A 46 14.29 20.28 -0.04
N VAL A 47 13.27 19.72 0.60
CA VAL A 47 12.90 20.04 1.99
C VAL A 47 12.98 18.74 2.79
N ASN A 48 13.90 18.68 3.75
CA ASN A 48 14.15 17.48 4.55
C ASN A 48 14.43 16.22 3.70
N GLY A 49 15.18 16.42 2.61
CA GLY A 49 15.54 15.37 1.67
C GLY A 49 14.48 15.04 0.61
N MET A 50 13.25 15.56 0.72
CA MET A 50 12.19 15.37 -0.30
C MET A 50 12.33 16.39 -1.42
N ARG A 51 12.36 15.95 -2.66
CA ARG A 51 12.45 16.82 -3.83
C ARG A 51 11.28 17.78 -3.90
N THR A 52 11.58 19.07 -3.96
CA THR A 52 10.56 20.13 -3.97
C THR A 52 9.66 20.04 -5.19
N ASP A 53 10.22 19.79 -6.37
CA ASP A 53 9.47 19.69 -7.64
C ASP A 53 8.47 18.52 -7.62
N VAL A 54 8.86 17.37 -7.07
CA VAL A 54 7.98 16.20 -6.95
C VAL A 54 6.89 16.44 -5.91
N VAL A 55 7.24 16.98 -4.74
CA VAL A 55 6.27 17.30 -3.69
C VAL A 55 5.24 18.32 -4.17
N GLU A 56 5.66 19.36 -4.88
CA GLU A 56 4.74 20.36 -5.43
C GLU A 56 3.79 19.77 -6.46
N ALA A 57 4.29 18.93 -7.39
CA ALA A 57 3.45 18.24 -8.36
C ALA A 57 2.41 17.32 -7.69
N LEU A 58 2.80 16.56 -6.67
CA LEU A 58 1.88 15.71 -5.91
C LEU A 58 0.85 16.52 -5.11
N LYS A 59 1.23 17.69 -4.59
CA LYS A 59 0.29 18.62 -3.95
C LYS A 59 -0.73 19.19 -4.92
N GLU A 60 -0.31 19.54 -6.14
CA GLU A 60 -1.20 20.09 -7.16
C GLU A 60 -2.33 19.11 -7.49
N ILE A 61 -2.03 17.82 -7.61
CA ILE A 61 -3.04 16.77 -7.83
C ILE A 61 -3.77 16.33 -6.55
N ARG A 62 -3.38 16.87 -5.38
CA ARG A 62 -4.04 16.65 -4.08
C ARG A 62 -4.12 15.17 -3.71
N VAL A 63 -2.98 14.47 -3.71
CA VAL A 63 -2.89 13.07 -3.31
C VAL A 63 -3.56 12.87 -1.95
N PRO A 64 -4.62 12.07 -1.84
CA PRO A 64 -5.38 11.95 -0.58
C PRO A 64 -4.75 10.95 0.39
N VAL A 65 -4.08 9.92 -0.10
CA VAL A 65 -3.41 8.89 0.69
C VAL A 65 -2.18 8.38 -0.06
N LEU A 66 -1.12 8.09 0.65
CA LEU A 66 0.12 7.51 0.13
C LEU A 66 0.43 6.18 0.81
N ARG A 67 0.62 5.12 0.01
CA ARG A 67 1.00 3.78 0.46
C ARG A 67 2.52 3.59 0.37
N TRP A 68 3.12 2.99 1.42
CA TRP A 68 4.55 2.69 1.55
C TRP A 68 4.75 1.53 2.55
N PRO A 69 5.85 0.76 2.61
CA PRO A 69 7.11 0.86 1.84
C PRO A 69 7.10 0.15 0.49
N GLY A 70 5.99 -0.46 0.13
CA GLY A 70 5.88 -1.20 -1.10
C GLY A 70 4.63 -2.05 -1.13
N GLY A 71 4.58 -2.74 -2.13
CA GLY A 71 4.28 -4.00 -2.69
C GLY A 71 5.19 -5.13 -2.20
N CYS A 72 5.81 -5.84 -3.13
CA CYS A 72 6.70 -6.98 -2.79
C CYS A 72 7.80 -6.61 -1.80
N PHE A 73 8.34 -5.41 -1.88
CA PHE A 73 9.38 -4.97 -0.94
C PHE A 73 8.89 -4.94 0.51
N ALA A 74 7.61 -4.68 0.76
CA ALA A 74 7.07 -4.62 2.13
C ALA A 74 7.24 -5.93 2.90
N ASP A 75 7.14 -7.08 2.23
CA ASP A 75 7.26 -8.39 2.86
C ASP A 75 8.70 -8.90 3.04
N GLU A 76 9.70 -8.09 2.66
CA GLU A 76 11.11 -8.28 3.05
C GLU A 76 11.68 -7.09 3.85
N TYR A 77 10.88 -6.04 4.08
CA TYR A 77 11.31 -4.84 4.80
C TYR A 77 11.17 -4.99 6.31
N HIS A 78 12.30 -4.84 7.00
CA HIS A 78 12.35 -4.80 8.46
C HIS A 78 12.44 -3.35 8.94
N TRP A 79 11.35 -2.81 9.46
CA TRP A 79 11.19 -1.38 9.75
C TRP A 79 12.24 -0.79 10.70
N LYS A 80 12.80 -1.62 11.60
CA LYS A 80 13.88 -1.19 12.51
C LYS A 80 15.18 -0.86 11.77
N ASP A 81 15.38 -1.42 10.58
CA ASP A 81 16.52 -1.10 9.73
C ASP A 81 16.44 0.31 9.14
N GLY A 82 15.23 0.90 9.08
CA GLY A 82 14.95 2.23 8.52
C GLY A 82 14.71 3.33 9.56
N ILE A 83 15.14 3.16 10.81
CA ILE A 83 15.01 4.19 11.87
C ILE A 83 16.34 4.53 12.53
N GLY A 84 16.35 5.61 13.30
CA GLY A 84 17.56 6.12 13.95
C GLY A 84 18.53 6.84 13.00
N PRO A 85 19.77 7.12 13.45
CA PRO A 85 20.76 7.81 12.65
C PRO A 85 21.05 7.08 11.33
N LYS A 86 21.00 7.80 10.21
CA LYS A 86 21.07 7.21 8.85
C LYS A 86 22.37 6.43 8.61
N GLU A 87 23.48 6.89 9.18
CA GLU A 87 24.79 6.24 9.08
C GLU A 87 24.87 4.88 9.79
N ASN A 88 23.94 4.60 10.69
CA ASN A 88 23.86 3.36 11.46
C ASN A 88 22.77 2.41 10.94
N ARG A 89 21.99 2.82 9.94
CA ARG A 89 20.91 1.99 9.40
C ARG A 89 21.49 0.79 8.64
N LYS A 90 20.90 -0.35 8.86
CA LYS A 90 21.32 -1.60 8.22
C LYS A 90 20.97 -1.56 6.75
N LYS A 91 21.94 -1.90 5.90
CA LYS A 91 21.69 -2.07 4.47
C LYS A 91 21.13 -3.46 4.19
N ILE A 92 20.23 -3.53 3.22
CA ILE A 92 19.62 -4.78 2.76
C ILE A 92 19.72 -4.90 1.24
N VAL A 93 19.67 -6.12 0.73
CA VAL A 93 19.53 -6.35 -0.72
C VAL A 93 18.05 -6.36 -1.05
N ASN A 94 17.61 -5.50 -1.97
CA ASN A 94 16.28 -5.52 -2.51
C ASN A 94 16.16 -6.69 -3.51
N THR A 95 15.65 -7.82 -3.06
CA THR A 95 15.67 -9.05 -3.86
C THR A 95 14.61 -9.05 -4.96
N HIS A 96 13.54 -8.29 -4.79
CA HIS A 96 12.45 -8.20 -5.77
C HIS A 96 12.77 -7.22 -6.91
N TRP A 97 13.46 -6.11 -6.60
CA TRP A 97 13.63 -5.03 -7.56
C TRP A 97 15.11 -4.74 -7.87
N GLY A 98 15.64 -5.51 -8.79
CA GLY A 98 16.97 -5.26 -9.39
C GLY A 98 18.18 -5.73 -8.57
N GLY A 99 18.01 -6.33 -7.40
CA GLY A 99 19.11 -6.79 -6.55
C GLY A 99 20.00 -5.65 -6.03
N VAL A 100 19.48 -4.44 -5.98
CA VAL A 100 20.22 -3.27 -5.49
C VAL A 100 20.33 -3.28 -3.97
N VAL A 101 21.36 -2.60 -3.46
CA VAL A 101 21.55 -2.44 -2.00
C VAL A 101 20.80 -1.21 -1.55
N GLU A 102 19.75 -1.42 -0.77
CA GLU A 102 19.01 -0.35 -0.08
C GLU A 102 19.80 0.10 1.15
N ASP A 103 20.01 1.39 1.30
CA ASP A 103 20.72 1.94 2.46
C ASP A 103 19.78 2.32 3.62
N ASN A 104 18.48 2.22 3.40
CA ASN A 104 17.42 2.55 4.34
C ASN A 104 17.44 4.00 4.85
N SER A 105 18.04 4.90 4.07
CA SER A 105 18.05 6.34 4.40
C SER A 105 16.67 6.98 4.32
N PHE A 106 15.73 6.34 3.61
CA PHE A 106 14.31 6.64 3.66
C PHE A 106 13.57 5.53 4.43
N GLY A 107 13.04 5.86 5.58
CA GLY A 107 12.32 4.93 6.46
C GLY A 107 11.07 5.57 7.06
N THR A 108 10.65 5.09 8.23
CA THR A 108 9.42 5.53 8.88
C THR A 108 9.33 7.04 9.05
N HIS A 109 10.38 7.68 9.55
CA HIS A 109 10.39 9.12 9.80
C HIS A 109 10.29 9.93 8.50
N GLU A 110 11.03 9.53 7.49
CA GLU A 110 11.04 10.19 6.19
C GLU A 110 9.69 10.03 5.48
N PHE A 111 9.05 8.86 5.60
CA PHE A 111 7.72 8.65 5.05
C PHE A 111 6.65 9.56 5.70
N PHE A 112 6.63 9.65 7.02
CA PHE A 112 5.70 10.55 7.70
C PHE A 112 5.98 12.02 7.41
N GLU A 113 7.25 12.40 7.22
CA GLU A 113 7.61 13.75 6.80
C GLU A 113 7.10 14.04 5.38
N LEU A 114 7.22 13.09 4.45
CA LEU A 114 6.64 13.21 3.11
C LEU A 114 5.12 13.39 3.18
N CYS A 115 4.41 12.55 3.94
CA CYS A 115 2.96 12.66 4.10
C CYS A 115 2.56 14.01 4.75
N ARG A 116 3.35 14.50 5.71
CA ARG A 116 3.14 15.83 6.31
C ARG A 116 3.27 16.95 5.29
N GLN A 117 4.29 16.88 4.41
CA GLN A 117 4.47 17.87 3.35
C GLN A 117 3.33 17.82 2.34
N LEU A 118 2.85 16.64 1.97
CA LEU A 118 1.73 16.45 1.05
C LEU A 118 0.38 16.80 1.66
N GLY A 119 0.25 16.69 2.97
CA GLY A 119 -1.03 16.83 3.68
C GLY A 119 -1.99 15.66 3.39
N CYS A 120 -1.46 14.46 3.18
CA CYS A 120 -2.21 13.26 2.84
C CYS A 120 -2.32 12.28 4.01
N GLU A 121 -3.26 11.35 3.91
CA GLU A 121 -3.39 10.20 4.78
C GLU A 121 -2.28 9.18 4.53
N THR A 122 -2.05 8.31 5.51
CA THR A 122 -0.98 7.33 5.48
C THR A 122 -1.52 5.92 5.29
N TYR A 123 -0.87 5.15 4.43
CA TYR A 123 -1.09 3.72 4.30
C TYR A 123 0.25 2.99 4.46
N ILE A 124 0.45 2.38 5.62
CA ILE A 124 1.63 1.57 5.91
C ILE A 124 1.35 0.11 5.55
N ASN A 125 2.25 -0.52 4.81
CA ASN A 125 2.16 -1.94 4.51
C ASN A 125 3.11 -2.76 5.38
N GLY A 126 2.57 -3.64 6.21
CA GLY A 126 3.32 -4.44 7.17
C GLY A 126 3.90 -5.71 6.56
N ASN A 127 5.05 -6.14 7.08
CA ASN A 127 5.75 -7.36 6.65
C ASN A 127 5.14 -8.60 7.32
N LEU A 128 4.31 -9.32 6.58
CA LEU A 128 3.79 -10.63 7.01
C LEU A 128 4.63 -11.79 6.43
N GLY A 129 5.31 -11.56 5.31
CA GLY A 129 6.08 -12.56 4.59
C GLY A 129 7.31 -13.05 5.35
N SER A 130 8.26 -12.18 5.64
CA SER A 130 9.50 -12.51 6.36
C SER A 130 9.57 -11.97 7.78
N GLY A 131 8.65 -11.08 8.16
CA GLY A 131 8.58 -10.49 9.49
C GLY A 131 7.96 -11.39 10.54
N THR A 132 7.82 -10.85 11.74
CA THR A 132 7.18 -11.52 12.87
C THR A 132 5.98 -10.71 13.38
N VAL A 133 5.05 -11.39 14.06
CA VAL A 133 3.93 -10.72 14.73
C VAL A 133 4.41 -9.65 15.71
N GLN A 134 5.48 -9.94 16.45
CA GLN A 134 6.07 -8.99 17.39
C GLN A 134 6.61 -7.75 16.66
N GLU A 135 7.33 -7.95 15.57
CA GLU A 135 7.90 -6.85 14.79
C GLU A 135 6.81 -5.91 14.25
N MET A 136 5.73 -6.48 13.70
CA MET A 136 4.58 -5.70 13.24
C MET A 136 3.89 -4.95 14.39
N SER A 137 3.65 -5.61 15.52
CA SER A 137 3.05 -4.99 16.70
C SER A 137 3.90 -3.86 17.25
N GLU A 138 5.22 -4.05 17.34
CA GLU A 138 6.16 -3.03 17.80
C GLU A 138 6.23 -1.83 16.84
N TRP A 139 6.07 -2.06 15.53
CA TRP A 139 6.02 -0.95 14.57
C TRP A 139 4.78 -0.08 14.76
N VAL A 140 3.61 -0.70 14.95
CA VAL A 140 2.37 0.03 15.23
C VAL A 140 2.48 0.80 16.54
N GLU A 141 3.06 0.20 17.59
CA GLU A 141 3.32 0.87 18.88
C GLU A 141 4.29 2.04 18.70
N TYR A 142 5.40 1.82 17.99
CA TYR A 142 6.38 2.87 17.67
C TYR A 142 5.76 4.09 17.00
N MET A 143 4.89 3.84 16.02
CA MET A 143 4.25 4.92 15.27
C MET A 143 3.16 5.65 16.06
N THR A 144 2.33 4.91 16.82
CA THR A 144 1.03 5.44 17.25
C THR A 144 0.80 5.53 18.76
N PHE A 145 1.64 4.89 19.59
CA PHE A 145 1.43 4.92 21.04
C PHE A 145 1.87 6.25 21.66
N GLU A 146 0.97 6.86 22.46
CA GLU A 146 1.17 8.17 23.09
C GLU A 146 1.78 8.09 24.49
N GLY A 147 1.68 6.92 25.15
CA GLY A 147 2.16 6.73 26.50
C GLY A 147 3.66 6.46 26.60
N VAL A 148 4.08 6.04 27.81
CA VAL A 148 5.47 5.64 28.08
C VAL A 148 5.60 4.13 27.80
N SER A 149 6.46 3.78 26.85
CA SER A 149 6.79 2.41 26.50
C SER A 149 8.14 2.34 25.80
N PRO A 150 8.78 1.14 25.71
CA PRO A 150 10.06 1.02 25.01
C PRO A 150 10.04 1.53 23.56
N MET A 151 8.93 1.33 22.84
CA MET A 151 8.82 1.79 21.44
C MET A 151 8.55 3.28 21.36
N ALA A 152 7.75 3.86 22.27
CA ALA A 152 7.55 5.31 22.35
C ALA A 152 8.86 6.03 22.73
N GLU A 153 9.61 5.49 23.71
CA GLU A 153 10.92 6.03 24.09
C GLU A 153 11.94 5.94 22.93
N LEU A 154 11.92 4.84 22.17
CA LEU A 154 12.75 4.69 20.99
C LEU A 154 12.38 5.71 19.90
N ARG A 155 11.09 5.99 19.67
CA ARG A 155 10.63 7.03 18.75
C ARG A 155 11.14 8.41 19.18
N GLU A 156 11.00 8.75 20.47
CA GLU A 156 11.47 10.02 21.01
C GLU A 156 13.00 10.15 20.90
N LYS A 157 13.73 9.09 21.21
CA LYS A 157 15.20 9.03 21.02
C LYS A 157 15.61 9.26 19.57
N ASN A 158 14.80 8.83 18.63
CA ASN A 158 15.01 9.02 17.20
C ASN A 158 14.49 10.39 16.69
N GLY A 159 14.10 11.29 17.60
CA GLY A 159 13.78 12.68 17.27
C GLY A 159 12.28 12.97 17.09
N GLN A 160 11.41 11.99 17.29
CA GLN A 160 9.96 12.19 17.16
C GLN A 160 9.24 11.90 18.48
N LYS A 161 8.85 12.96 19.19
CA LYS A 161 8.18 12.84 20.47
C LYS A 161 6.72 12.41 20.31
N GLU A 162 5.96 13.20 19.53
CA GLU A 162 4.53 12.95 19.35
C GLU A 162 4.29 11.76 18.42
N PRO A 163 3.30 10.91 18.72
CA PRO A 163 2.94 9.80 17.83
C PRO A 163 2.33 10.33 16.53
N TRP A 164 2.57 9.59 15.47
CA TRP A 164 1.89 9.83 14.21
C TRP A 164 0.47 9.24 14.19
N LYS A 165 -0.26 9.58 13.16
CA LYS A 165 -1.52 8.99 12.79
C LYS A 165 -1.28 8.01 11.64
N VAL A 166 -1.72 6.78 11.80
CA VAL A 166 -1.74 5.76 10.74
C VAL A 166 -3.19 5.54 10.35
N ASP A 167 -3.55 5.85 9.10
CA ASP A 167 -4.93 5.74 8.65
C ASP A 167 -5.26 4.33 8.15
N PHE A 168 -4.37 3.76 7.34
CA PHE A 168 -4.51 2.41 6.79
C PHE A 168 -3.27 1.57 7.10
N PHE A 169 -3.49 0.29 7.38
CA PHE A 169 -2.41 -0.66 7.61
C PHE A 169 -2.66 -1.97 6.86
N GLY A 170 -1.83 -2.25 5.87
CA GLY A 170 -1.83 -3.50 5.13
C GLY A 170 -1.19 -4.61 5.95
N VAL A 171 -1.89 -5.71 6.12
CA VAL A 171 -1.39 -6.89 6.83
C VAL A 171 -0.94 -7.92 5.79
N GLY A 172 0.26 -7.68 5.26
CA GLY A 172 0.86 -8.40 4.15
C GLY A 172 0.58 -7.76 2.79
N ASN A 173 1.28 -8.25 1.77
CA ASN A 173 1.15 -7.87 0.38
C ASN A 173 1.39 -9.06 -0.53
N GLU A 174 0.51 -9.29 -1.51
CA GLU A 174 0.68 -10.35 -2.51
C GLU A 174 1.18 -11.68 -1.93
N ASN A 175 0.62 -12.08 -0.80
CA ASN A 175 1.09 -13.26 -0.06
C ASN A 175 0.90 -14.58 -0.82
N TRP A 176 0.09 -14.56 -1.89
CA TRP A 176 -0.01 -15.62 -2.89
C TRP A 176 1.25 -15.75 -3.78
N GLY A 177 2.07 -14.71 -3.84
CA GLY A 177 3.27 -14.59 -4.67
C GLY A 177 4.48 -14.12 -3.86
N CYS A 178 4.98 -12.93 -4.18
CA CYS A 178 6.20 -12.38 -3.58
C CYS A 178 6.16 -12.22 -2.06
N GLY A 179 4.98 -12.06 -1.48
CA GLY A 179 4.79 -11.95 -0.03
C GLY A 179 4.79 -13.28 0.72
N GLY A 180 5.38 -14.34 0.18
CA GLY A 180 5.57 -15.60 0.91
C GLY A 180 5.07 -16.86 0.22
N ASN A 181 4.51 -16.75 -1.00
CA ASN A 181 4.03 -17.88 -1.81
C ASN A 181 3.07 -18.81 -1.04
N MET A 182 2.08 -18.21 -0.39
CA MET A 182 1.14 -18.88 0.50
C MET A 182 -0.10 -19.34 -0.27
N ASN A 183 -0.75 -20.41 0.20
CA ASN A 183 -2.12 -20.68 -0.21
C ASN A 183 -3.10 -19.82 0.61
N PRO A 184 -4.35 -19.61 0.12
CA PRO A 184 -5.28 -18.66 0.73
C PRO A 184 -5.64 -19.01 2.19
N ASN A 185 -5.76 -20.28 2.53
CA ASN A 185 -6.10 -20.71 3.88
C ASN A 185 -4.95 -20.46 4.88
N PHE A 186 -3.71 -20.66 4.45
CA PHE A 186 -2.54 -20.38 5.29
C PHE A 186 -2.42 -18.87 5.52
N TYR A 187 -2.47 -18.06 4.45
CA TYR A 187 -2.46 -16.62 4.57
C TYR A 187 -3.58 -16.11 5.48
N ALA A 188 -4.81 -16.58 5.30
CA ALA A 188 -5.94 -16.14 6.12
C ALA A 188 -5.73 -16.44 7.62
N ASN A 189 -5.10 -17.56 7.98
CA ASN A 189 -4.76 -17.86 9.37
C ASN A 189 -3.64 -16.97 9.89
N GLU A 190 -2.62 -16.67 9.07
CA GLU A 190 -1.58 -15.71 9.42
C GLU A 190 -2.18 -14.29 9.56
N TYR A 191 -3.02 -13.86 8.62
CA TYR A 191 -3.76 -12.60 8.71
C TYR A 191 -4.50 -12.46 10.05
N ARG A 192 -5.28 -13.49 10.44
CA ARG A 192 -6.01 -13.51 11.71
C ARG A 192 -5.08 -13.33 12.90
N ARG A 193 -3.90 -13.97 12.86
CA ARG A 193 -2.90 -13.87 13.90
C ARG A 193 -2.24 -12.49 13.96
N TYR A 194 -1.76 -11.98 12.82
CA TYR A 194 -1.05 -10.70 12.76
C TYR A 194 -1.97 -9.52 13.05
N GLN A 195 -3.16 -9.45 12.43
CA GLN A 195 -4.08 -8.35 12.63
C GLN A 195 -4.53 -8.19 14.10
N THR A 196 -4.53 -9.27 14.87
CA THR A 196 -4.87 -9.23 16.31
C THR A 196 -3.94 -8.30 17.09
N TYR A 197 -2.71 -8.13 16.63
CA TYR A 197 -1.69 -7.31 17.29
C TYR A 197 -1.47 -5.95 16.62
N VAL A 198 -2.15 -5.67 15.53
CA VAL A 198 -2.31 -4.30 15.00
C VAL A 198 -3.43 -3.64 15.78
N ARG A 199 -3.08 -2.76 16.72
CA ARG A 199 -4.01 -2.23 17.74
C ARG A 199 -4.19 -0.74 17.59
N ASP A 200 -5.42 -0.28 17.84
CA ASP A 200 -5.70 1.13 18.04
C ASP A 200 -5.23 1.54 19.43
N TYR A 201 -4.14 2.30 19.49
CA TYR A 201 -3.65 2.86 20.75
C TYR A 201 -4.33 4.18 21.11
N LYS A 202 -4.96 4.85 20.14
CA LYS A 202 -5.76 6.05 20.33
C LYS A 202 -7.24 5.70 20.29
N THR A 203 -8.01 6.25 21.23
CA THR A 203 -9.45 5.98 21.32
C THR A 203 -10.29 6.77 20.30
N ASP A 204 -9.71 7.82 19.74
CA ASP A 204 -10.35 8.71 18.76
C ASP A 204 -9.94 8.43 17.32
N HIS A 205 -9.11 7.42 17.10
CA HIS A 205 -8.64 7.03 15.77
C HIS A 205 -8.57 5.52 15.60
N HIS A 206 -9.19 5.03 14.54
CA HIS A 206 -9.14 3.63 14.14
C HIS A 206 -8.19 3.44 12.96
N ILE A 207 -7.27 2.49 13.09
CA ILE A 207 -6.37 2.06 12.00
C ILE A 207 -7.15 1.07 11.14
N GLN A 208 -7.44 1.44 9.90
CA GLN A 208 -8.15 0.57 8.97
C GLN A 208 -7.22 -0.55 8.49
N LYS A 209 -7.58 -1.81 8.78
CA LYS A 209 -6.79 -2.99 8.47
C LYS A 209 -7.16 -3.55 7.11
N ILE A 210 -6.18 -3.64 6.24
CA ILE A 210 -6.36 -4.14 4.88
C ILE A 210 -5.77 -5.55 4.78
N CYS A 211 -6.64 -6.49 4.44
CA CYS A 211 -6.28 -7.88 4.19
C CYS A 211 -5.77 -8.03 2.75
N CYS A 212 -4.72 -8.83 2.54
CA CYS A 212 -4.24 -9.12 1.19
C CYS A 212 -5.30 -9.90 0.40
N GLY A 213 -5.78 -9.28 -0.65
CA GLY A 213 -6.74 -9.86 -1.57
C GLY A 213 -6.10 -10.47 -2.81
N ALA A 214 -6.91 -10.70 -3.82
CA ALA A 214 -6.57 -11.48 -4.98
C ALA A 214 -5.68 -10.75 -6.00
N ASN A 215 -4.96 -11.56 -6.78
CA ASN A 215 -4.39 -11.15 -8.05
C ASN A 215 -5.40 -11.35 -9.17
N VAL A 216 -5.74 -10.26 -9.87
CA VAL A 216 -6.62 -10.29 -11.05
C VAL A 216 -7.91 -11.08 -10.77
N ASP A 217 -8.19 -12.13 -11.51
CA ASP A 217 -9.40 -12.95 -11.47
C ASP A 217 -9.28 -14.22 -10.62
N ASP A 218 -8.36 -14.23 -9.65
CA ASP A 218 -8.31 -15.31 -8.67
C ASP A 218 -9.46 -15.17 -7.66
N TYR A 219 -10.67 -15.50 -8.12
CA TYR A 219 -11.88 -15.44 -7.30
C TYR A 219 -11.87 -16.49 -6.18
N GLU A 220 -11.12 -17.57 -6.35
CA GLU A 220 -10.96 -18.62 -5.33
C GLU A 220 -10.16 -18.07 -4.14
N TRP A 221 -9.09 -17.31 -4.39
CA TRP A 221 -8.36 -16.62 -3.33
C TRP A 221 -9.29 -15.76 -2.47
N THR A 222 -10.09 -14.90 -3.10
CA THR A 222 -11.03 -14.04 -2.39
C THR A 222 -12.01 -14.85 -1.54
N ARG A 223 -12.59 -15.91 -2.10
CA ARG A 223 -13.55 -16.76 -1.41
C ARG A 223 -12.92 -17.50 -0.22
N ASP A 224 -11.77 -18.11 -0.43
CA ASP A 224 -11.11 -18.94 0.57
C ASP A 224 -10.55 -18.12 1.72
N VAL A 225 -9.97 -16.94 1.43
CA VAL A 225 -9.50 -16.00 2.45
C VAL A 225 -10.66 -15.56 3.32
N LEU A 226 -11.76 -15.07 2.72
CA LEU A 226 -12.92 -14.62 3.48
C LEU A 226 -13.57 -15.77 4.27
N SER A 227 -13.77 -16.93 3.64
CA SER A 227 -14.32 -18.13 4.29
C SER A 227 -13.50 -18.53 5.51
N THR A 228 -12.17 -18.54 5.40
CA THR A 228 -11.29 -18.89 6.51
C THR A 228 -11.27 -17.81 7.59
N CYS A 229 -11.21 -16.54 7.19
CA CYS A 229 -11.24 -15.42 8.11
C CYS A 229 -12.52 -15.37 8.95
N PHE A 230 -13.69 -15.58 8.32
CA PHE A 230 -14.98 -15.49 9.01
C PHE A 230 -15.42 -16.79 9.65
N ARG A 231 -14.74 -17.90 9.36
CA ARG A 231 -15.03 -19.18 10.03
C ARG A 231 -14.62 -19.13 11.48
N HIS A 232 -15.59 -19.28 12.39
CA HIS A 232 -15.37 -19.21 13.84
C HIS A 232 -14.75 -17.89 14.34
N SER A 233 -14.95 -16.80 13.61
CA SER A 233 -14.48 -15.49 14.08
C SER A 233 -15.33 -15.03 15.25
N ILE A 234 -14.68 -14.80 16.36
CA ILE A 234 -15.18 -13.97 17.45
C ILE A 234 -14.80 -12.54 17.07
N PRO A 235 -15.71 -11.55 17.14
CA PRO A 235 -15.35 -10.17 16.92
C PRO A 235 -14.11 -9.81 17.72
N ALA A 236 -13.03 -9.44 17.05
CA ALA A 236 -11.79 -9.08 17.72
C ALA A 236 -11.99 -7.79 18.50
N GLN A 237 -11.39 -7.69 19.69
CA GLN A 237 -11.51 -6.51 20.54
C GLN A 237 -10.93 -5.24 19.89
N HIS A 238 -10.08 -5.39 18.89
CA HIS A 238 -9.34 -4.32 18.22
C HIS A 238 -9.69 -4.17 16.73
N GLY A 239 -10.91 -4.57 16.35
CA GLY A 239 -11.30 -4.67 14.94
C GLY A 239 -10.75 -5.92 14.27
N PHE A 240 -11.16 -6.18 13.04
CA PHE A 240 -10.77 -7.42 12.34
C PHE A 240 -10.29 -7.15 10.91
N MET A 241 -11.16 -6.64 10.06
CA MET A 241 -10.89 -6.36 8.65
C MET A 241 -11.76 -5.18 8.22
N ASP A 242 -11.14 -4.14 7.67
CA ASP A 242 -11.81 -2.95 7.14
C ASP A 242 -11.77 -2.92 5.62
N GLY A 243 -10.81 -3.61 5.03
CA GLY A 243 -10.68 -3.72 3.59
C GLY A 243 -10.03 -5.02 3.12
N LEU A 244 -10.32 -5.37 1.89
CA LEU A 244 -9.70 -6.47 1.15
C LEU A 244 -9.07 -5.89 -0.11
N SER A 245 -7.78 -6.14 -0.33
CA SER A 245 -7.07 -5.58 -1.48
C SER A 245 -7.41 -6.31 -2.79
N LEU A 246 -7.13 -5.65 -3.90
CA LEU A 246 -7.24 -6.23 -5.24
C LEU A 246 -6.13 -5.62 -6.11
N HIS A 247 -5.37 -6.45 -6.80
CA HIS A 247 -4.31 -6.04 -7.69
C HIS A 247 -4.62 -6.39 -9.13
N TYR A 248 -4.39 -5.44 -10.04
CA TYR A 248 -4.50 -5.66 -11.48
C TYR A 248 -3.57 -4.77 -12.27
N TYR A 249 -2.60 -5.36 -12.97
CA TYR A 249 -1.74 -4.67 -13.92
C TYR A 249 -2.09 -5.00 -15.36
N VAL A 250 -2.17 -3.96 -16.18
CA VAL A 250 -2.31 -4.11 -17.63
C VAL A 250 -0.94 -4.30 -18.26
N HIS A 251 -0.76 -5.41 -18.96
CA HIS A 251 0.41 -5.67 -19.79
C HIS A 251 -0.01 -5.57 -21.26
N PRO A 252 0.33 -4.50 -21.99
CA PRO A 252 -0.19 -4.27 -23.35
C PRO A 252 0.05 -5.45 -24.28
N GLU A 253 1.27 -5.98 -24.30
CA GLU A 253 1.65 -7.10 -25.17
C GLU A 253 1.72 -8.46 -24.47
N GLY A 254 1.44 -8.53 -23.16
CA GLY A 254 1.46 -9.72 -22.34
C GLY A 254 2.55 -9.67 -21.27
N TRP A 255 2.60 -10.70 -20.44
CA TRP A 255 3.51 -10.74 -19.29
C TRP A 255 4.99 -10.68 -19.66
N GLU A 256 5.39 -11.43 -20.68
CA GLU A 256 6.81 -11.57 -21.02
C GLU A 256 7.39 -10.38 -21.78
N ILE A 257 6.62 -9.82 -22.70
CA ILE A 257 7.08 -8.73 -23.56
C ILE A 257 6.69 -7.36 -22.98
N LYS A 258 5.54 -7.25 -22.33
CA LYS A 258 4.92 -6.06 -21.76
C LYS A 258 4.63 -4.90 -22.74
N GLY A 259 5.57 -4.57 -23.64
CA GLY A 259 5.47 -3.45 -24.57
C GLY A 259 6.22 -2.20 -24.11
N SER A 260 6.51 -1.29 -25.03
CA SER A 260 7.17 -0.02 -24.76
C SER A 260 6.19 1.01 -24.21
N ALA A 261 6.68 1.84 -23.30
CA ALA A 261 5.94 3.01 -22.79
C ALA A 261 5.96 4.20 -23.75
N THR A 262 6.93 4.26 -24.66
CA THR A 262 7.21 5.42 -25.51
C THR A 262 7.12 5.14 -27.01
N ASP A 263 7.33 3.88 -27.43
CA ASP A 263 7.26 3.44 -28.82
C ASP A 263 6.09 2.47 -29.00
N PHE A 264 4.90 3.01 -29.27
CA PHE A 264 3.67 2.25 -29.49
C PHE A 264 2.80 2.91 -30.56
N ASP A 265 2.05 2.09 -31.28
CA ASP A 265 1.08 2.54 -32.26
C ASP A 265 -0.34 2.69 -31.68
N GLU A 266 -1.26 3.20 -32.48
CA GLU A 266 -2.66 3.38 -32.10
C GLU A 266 -3.33 2.06 -31.68
N LYS A 267 -2.94 0.93 -32.30
CA LYS A 267 -3.47 -0.38 -31.98
C LYS A 267 -3.09 -0.81 -30.57
N VAL A 268 -1.82 -0.64 -30.18
CA VAL A 268 -1.34 -0.93 -28.82
C VAL A 268 -2.01 -0.03 -27.80
N TRP A 269 -2.19 1.25 -28.12
CA TRP A 269 -2.93 2.20 -27.28
C TRP A 269 -4.35 1.69 -26.96
N TYR A 270 -5.15 1.42 -27.99
CA TYR A 270 -6.52 0.93 -27.78
C TYR A 270 -6.57 -0.46 -27.15
N LYS A 271 -5.60 -1.33 -27.42
CA LYS A 271 -5.49 -2.63 -26.75
C LYS A 271 -5.26 -2.46 -25.24
N THR A 272 -4.40 -1.52 -24.85
CA THR A 272 -4.13 -1.20 -23.45
C THR A 272 -5.39 -0.69 -22.74
N LEU A 273 -6.09 0.29 -23.34
CA LEU A 273 -7.35 0.82 -22.80
C LEU A 273 -8.43 -0.26 -22.69
N ASN A 274 -8.55 -1.12 -23.70
CA ASN A 274 -9.53 -2.21 -23.66
C ASN A 274 -9.23 -3.23 -22.56
N LYS A 275 -7.97 -3.56 -22.34
CA LYS A 275 -7.57 -4.41 -21.20
C LYS A 275 -7.89 -3.76 -19.85
N ALA A 276 -7.71 -2.44 -19.73
CA ALA A 276 -8.04 -1.73 -18.49
C ALA A 276 -9.52 -1.80 -18.13
N LEU A 277 -10.43 -1.95 -19.10
CA LEU A 277 -11.87 -2.12 -18.85
C LEU A 277 -12.20 -3.39 -18.05
N PHE A 278 -11.31 -4.39 -18.05
CA PHE A 278 -11.48 -5.61 -17.27
C PHE A 278 -11.56 -5.33 -15.76
N MET A 279 -11.03 -4.22 -15.29
CA MET A 279 -11.16 -3.80 -13.87
C MET A 279 -12.62 -3.72 -13.42
N GLU A 280 -13.56 -3.31 -14.29
CA GLU A 280 -15.00 -3.29 -13.94
C GLU A 280 -15.53 -4.68 -13.61
N GLU A 281 -15.17 -5.70 -14.43
CA GLU A 281 -15.55 -7.08 -14.17
C GLU A 281 -14.93 -7.59 -12.86
N LEU A 282 -13.64 -7.32 -12.63
CA LEU A 282 -12.93 -7.72 -11.42
C LEU A 282 -13.61 -7.16 -10.16
N ILE A 283 -13.87 -5.86 -10.13
CA ILE A 283 -14.54 -5.19 -9.01
C ILE A 283 -15.93 -5.82 -8.79
N CYS A 284 -16.71 -6.03 -9.86
CA CYS A 284 -18.05 -6.60 -9.75
C CYS A 284 -18.04 -8.05 -9.23
N ARG A 285 -17.11 -8.89 -9.70
CA ARG A 285 -17.09 -10.32 -9.35
C ARG A 285 -16.50 -10.55 -7.96
N HIS A 286 -15.39 -9.91 -7.62
CA HIS A 286 -14.84 -9.96 -6.26
C HIS A 286 -15.82 -9.35 -5.25
N GLY A 287 -16.46 -8.21 -5.60
CA GLY A 287 -17.46 -7.57 -4.75
C GLY A 287 -18.65 -8.46 -4.46
N LYS A 288 -19.14 -9.25 -5.45
CA LYS A 288 -20.21 -10.24 -5.20
C LYS A 288 -19.79 -11.32 -4.21
N ILE A 289 -18.54 -11.77 -4.26
CA ILE A 289 -18.03 -12.74 -3.29
C ILE A 289 -17.94 -12.10 -1.91
N MET A 290 -17.45 -10.86 -1.83
CA MET A 290 -17.39 -10.12 -0.56
C MET A 290 -18.79 -9.96 0.06
N ASP A 291 -19.82 -9.64 -0.76
CA ASP A 291 -21.19 -9.48 -0.32
C ASP A 291 -21.81 -10.78 0.31
N GLU A 292 -21.28 -11.97 -0.03
CA GLU A 292 -21.70 -13.24 0.58
C GLU A 292 -21.24 -13.34 2.06
N PHE A 293 -20.12 -12.74 2.40
CA PHE A 293 -19.54 -12.77 3.76
C PHE A 293 -19.82 -11.49 4.56
N ASP A 294 -20.00 -10.37 3.87
CA ASP A 294 -20.29 -9.05 4.44
C ASP A 294 -21.48 -8.40 3.74
N PRO A 295 -22.72 -8.88 3.97
CA PRO A 295 -23.92 -8.34 3.33
C PRO A 295 -24.21 -6.89 3.73
N GLU A 296 -23.66 -6.41 4.82
CA GLU A 296 -23.77 -5.02 5.28
C GLU A 296 -22.75 -4.07 4.62
N LYS A 297 -21.83 -4.63 3.82
CA LYS A 297 -20.81 -3.88 3.05
C LYS A 297 -19.94 -2.97 3.92
N LYS A 298 -19.52 -3.49 5.06
CA LYS A 298 -18.61 -2.79 5.98
C LYS A 298 -17.15 -2.89 5.55
N ILE A 299 -16.81 -3.98 4.81
CA ILE A 299 -15.47 -4.22 4.31
C ILE A 299 -15.33 -3.55 2.94
N GLY A 300 -14.42 -2.60 2.83
CA GLY A 300 -14.11 -1.94 1.56
C GLY A 300 -13.29 -2.81 0.61
N MET A 301 -13.53 -2.69 -0.69
CA MET A 301 -12.58 -3.18 -1.69
C MET A 301 -11.50 -2.11 -1.89
N VAL A 302 -10.25 -2.49 -1.75
CA VAL A 302 -9.10 -1.59 -1.84
C VAL A 302 -8.24 -1.98 -3.04
N VAL A 303 -8.36 -1.23 -4.13
CA VAL A 303 -7.49 -1.44 -5.30
C VAL A 303 -6.20 -0.68 -5.05
N ASP A 304 -5.27 -1.28 -4.33
CA ASP A 304 -4.05 -0.64 -3.84
C ASP A 304 -2.81 -0.90 -4.70
N GLU A 305 -2.95 -1.77 -5.72
CA GLU A 305 -2.00 -1.85 -6.83
C GLU A 305 -2.73 -2.00 -8.17
N TRP A 306 -2.48 -1.05 -9.07
CA TRP A 306 -3.04 -1.06 -10.42
C TRP A 306 -2.24 -0.16 -11.34
N GLY A 307 -2.36 -0.37 -12.62
CA GLY A 307 -1.73 0.46 -13.64
C GLY A 307 -1.34 -0.32 -14.88
N THR A 308 -0.55 0.31 -15.73
CA THR A 308 0.06 -0.34 -16.89
C THR A 308 1.53 -0.63 -16.59
N TRP A 309 1.94 -1.86 -16.85
CA TRP A 309 3.31 -2.28 -16.67
C TRP A 309 3.98 -2.48 -18.03
N PHE A 310 4.94 -1.62 -18.31
CA PHE A 310 5.72 -1.62 -19.54
C PHE A 310 7.07 -2.31 -19.35
N THR A 311 7.72 -2.64 -20.47
CA THR A 311 9.12 -3.07 -20.46
C THR A 311 10.00 -1.94 -19.95
N CYS A 312 10.93 -2.26 -19.03
CA CYS A 312 11.89 -1.27 -18.54
C CYS A 312 12.78 -0.77 -19.67
N GLU A 313 12.88 0.54 -19.80
CA GLU A 313 13.77 1.21 -20.74
C GLU A 313 14.97 1.79 -19.98
N PRO A 314 16.14 1.97 -20.65
CA PRO A 314 17.31 2.57 -20.01
C PRO A 314 17.03 3.99 -19.49
N GLY A 315 17.44 4.26 -18.25
CA GLY A 315 17.29 5.56 -17.59
C GLY A 315 16.06 5.71 -16.75
#